data_7c37658bcb5c9d73d7742ba9d0247484
#
_entry.id   7c37658bcb5c9d73d7742ba9d0247484
#
_cell.length_a   1.000
_cell.length_b   1.000
_cell.length_c   1.000
_cell.angle_alpha   90.00
_cell.angle_beta   90.00
_cell.angle_gamma   90.00
#
_symmetry.space_group_name_H-M   'P 1'
#
loop_
_entity.id
_entity.type
_entity.pdbx_description
1 polymer ?
#
loop_
_entity_poly.entity_id
_entity_poly.type
_entity_poly.pdbx_seq_one_letter_code
_entity_poly.pdbx_strand_id
1 'polypeptide(L)'
;MKRGTTFCLLLGLAIIMLFALNILVGSVAIPATDVVCILMGEPAKPSWQYIVLDSRLPQALTALLAGGALAVSGLMLQTAFRNPLAGPSVFGINSGAGLGVALVMLLLGGGLSLGSVSLSGFVALLVAAFIGAMAVMAIIFFFSTLVRNNVMLLIIGIMIGYISNSAISLLNFFATDEGVKSYMVWGMGSFGGVSMQMLPVFAIVTTAGLAGAIMLIKPLNALLLGDRYAENLGINIVRVRNWLLIVTGLLTAIVTAFCGPVAFIGLAVPHIARLLLHTDNHQLLLPATILTGSAVALLCNVLCVLPGENGVIPLNAVTPLIGAPVIIYVITRSR
;
A
#
# COMPACT_ATOMS: atom_id res chain seq x y z
N MET A 1 25.75 -4.16 14.48
CA MET A 1 24.87 -3.14 15.09
C MET A 1 25.09 -1.73 14.53
N LYS A 2 26.31 -1.17 14.51
CA LYS A 2 26.54 0.22 14.02
C LYS A 2 26.01 0.53 12.60
N ARG A 3 26.20 -0.37 11.61
CA ARG A 3 25.72 -0.16 10.23
C ARG A 3 24.20 -0.04 10.11
N GLY A 4 23.43 -0.87 10.81
CA GLY A 4 21.95 -0.83 10.75
C GLY A 4 21.40 0.45 11.36
N THR A 5 21.94 0.91 12.50
CA THR A 5 21.53 2.16 13.15
C THR A 5 21.84 3.37 12.28
N THR A 6 23.05 3.45 11.70
CA THR A 6 23.43 4.52 10.78
C THR A 6 22.51 4.56 9.55
N PHE A 7 22.16 3.39 9.00
CA PHE A 7 21.24 3.29 7.87
C PHE A 7 19.84 3.80 8.21
N CYS A 8 19.27 3.41 9.35
CA CYS A 8 17.97 3.92 9.79
C CYS A 8 17.97 5.44 10.04
N LEU A 9 19.09 5.99 10.55
CA LEU A 9 19.22 7.44 10.72
C LEU A 9 19.27 8.18 9.36
N LEU A 10 20.02 7.66 8.39
CA LEU A 10 20.07 8.23 7.05
C LEU A 10 18.71 8.17 6.35
N LEU A 11 17.97 7.06 6.48
CA LEU A 11 16.62 6.94 5.97
C LEU A 11 15.66 7.92 6.66
N GLY A 12 15.77 8.08 7.98
CA GLY A 12 15.00 9.08 8.72
C GLY A 12 15.22 10.50 8.20
N LEU A 13 16.47 10.86 7.95
CA LEU A 13 16.81 12.17 7.35
C LEU A 13 16.24 12.30 5.93
N ALA A 14 16.39 11.24 5.10
CA ALA A 14 15.82 11.23 3.75
C ALA A 14 14.28 11.37 3.76
N ILE A 15 13.59 10.71 4.70
CA ILE A 15 12.14 10.85 4.87
C ILE A 15 11.77 12.29 5.23
N ILE A 16 12.49 12.93 6.16
CA ILE A 16 12.23 14.33 6.54
C ILE A 16 12.41 15.24 5.34
N MET A 17 13.48 15.06 4.57
CA MET A 17 13.74 15.86 3.35
C MET A 17 12.65 15.62 2.28
N LEU A 18 12.29 14.37 2.02
CA LEU A 18 11.25 14.02 1.03
C LEU A 18 9.87 14.50 1.47
N PHE A 19 9.57 14.43 2.77
CA PHE A 19 8.32 14.96 3.32
C PHE A 19 8.24 16.48 3.15
N ALA A 20 9.31 17.20 3.47
CA ALA A 20 9.39 18.65 3.24
C ALA A 20 9.23 18.99 1.75
N LEU A 21 9.87 18.22 0.86
CA LEU A 21 9.70 18.39 -0.59
C LEU A 21 8.26 18.17 -1.04
N ASN A 22 7.56 17.18 -0.49
CA ASN A 22 6.14 16.94 -0.81
C ASN A 22 5.22 18.10 -0.40
N ILE A 23 5.58 18.84 0.64
CA ILE A 23 4.82 20.02 1.06
C ILE A 23 5.18 21.25 0.21
N LEU A 24 6.46 21.41 -0.12
CA LEU A 24 6.96 22.56 -0.89
C LEU A 24 6.60 22.46 -2.38
N VAL A 25 6.74 21.27 -2.98
CA VAL A 25 6.53 21.04 -4.42
C VAL A 25 5.10 20.55 -4.66
N GLY A 26 4.44 21.04 -5.70
CA GLY A 26 3.10 20.64 -6.11
C GLY A 26 2.71 21.26 -7.45
N SER A 27 1.52 20.91 -7.94
CA SER A 27 0.99 21.42 -9.22
C SER A 27 0.82 22.95 -9.26
N VAL A 28 0.65 23.58 -8.09
CA VAL A 28 0.57 25.05 -7.95
C VAL A 28 1.88 25.53 -7.33
N ALA A 29 2.56 26.49 -7.95
CA ALA A 29 3.75 27.09 -7.38
C ALA A 29 3.39 28.01 -6.23
N ILE A 30 3.81 27.68 -5.02
CA ILE A 30 3.67 28.51 -3.79
C ILE A 30 5.08 28.80 -3.29
N PRO A 31 5.44 30.06 -3.01
CA PRO A 31 6.73 30.40 -2.44
C PRO A 31 7.02 29.64 -1.14
N ALA A 32 8.24 29.17 -0.95
CA ALA A 32 8.62 28.38 0.21
C ALA A 32 8.41 29.15 1.53
N THR A 33 8.60 30.47 1.52
CA THR A 33 8.32 31.36 2.66
C THR A 33 6.87 31.29 3.07
N ASP A 34 5.94 31.38 2.11
CA ASP A 34 4.50 31.34 2.40
C ASP A 34 4.07 29.94 2.90
N VAL A 35 4.66 28.86 2.36
CA VAL A 35 4.41 27.50 2.88
C VAL A 35 4.82 27.39 4.35
N VAL A 36 5.98 27.94 4.72
CA VAL A 36 6.45 27.93 6.11
C VAL A 36 5.53 28.79 7.00
N CYS A 37 5.16 30.00 6.57
CA CYS A 37 4.21 30.86 7.29
C CYS A 37 2.87 30.16 7.53
N ILE A 38 2.32 29.45 6.50
CA ILE A 38 1.08 28.68 6.64
C ILE A 38 1.22 27.57 7.69
N LEU A 39 2.34 26.84 7.68
CA LEU A 39 2.60 25.78 8.67
C LEU A 39 2.79 26.32 10.09
N MET A 40 3.24 27.56 10.22
CA MET A 40 3.34 28.26 11.51
C MET A 40 2.01 28.88 11.97
N GLY A 41 0.96 28.82 11.17
CA GLY A 41 -0.35 29.38 11.48
C GLY A 41 -0.48 30.86 11.17
N GLU A 42 0.44 31.44 10.40
CA GLU A 42 0.36 32.82 9.95
C GLU A 42 -0.68 33.00 8.83
N PRO A 43 -1.32 34.20 8.74
CA PRO A 43 -2.31 34.48 7.71
C PRO A 43 -1.66 34.49 6.31
N ALA A 44 -2.23 33.71 5.40
CA ALA A 44 -1.84 33.63 3.99
C ALA A 44 -3.08 33.64 3.10
N LYS A 45 -2.88 33.61 1.77
CA LYS A 45 -4.00 33.50 0.81
C LYS A 45 -4.84 32.26 1.12
N PRO A 46 -6.18 32.35 1.25
CA PRO A 46 -7.03 31.20 1.63
C PRO A 46 -6.84 29.99 0.71
N SER A 47 -6.67 30.22 -0.61
CA SER A 47 -6.39 29.16 -1.58
C SER A 47 -5.08 28.42 -1.30
N TRP A 48 -4.03 29.10 -0.87
CA TRP A 48 -2.74 28.50 -0.54
C TRP A 48 -2.81 27.74 0.79
N GLN A 49 -3.53 28.26 1.78
CA GLN A 49 -3.77 27.53 3.03
C GLN A 49 -4.48 26.22 2.77
N TYR A 50 -5.55 26.22 1.97
CA TYR A 50 -6.26 24.99 1.57
C TYR A 50 -5.32 24.00 0.86
N ILE A 51 -4.52 24.46 -0.11
CA ILE A 51 -3.60 23.58 -0.86
C ILE A 51 -2.56 22.96 0.07
N VAL A 52 -1.99 23.73 0.99
CA VAL A 52 -0.94 23.23 1.90
C VAL A 52 -1.52 22.32 2.97
N LEU A 53 -2.57 22.74 3.68
CA LEU A 53 -3.09 22.04 4.85
C LEU A 53 -4.07 20.92 4.52
N ASP A 54 -4.94 21.10 3.50
CA ASP A 54 -6.01 20.15 3.17
C ASP A 54 -5.71 19.27 1.96
N SER A 55 -4.62 19.56 1.21
CA SER A 55 -4.21 18.75 0.07
C SER A 55 -2.80 18.16 0.25
N ARG A 56 -1.75 18.99 0.29
CA ARG A 56 -0.35 18.51 0.31
C ARG A 56 0.01 17.78 1.60
N LEU A 57 -0.38 18.29 2.74
CA LEU A 57 -0.05 17.72 4.05
C LEU A 57 -0.70 16.32 4.22
N PRO A 58 -2.02 16.14 4.03
CA PRO A 58 -2.62 14.81 4.11
C PRO A 58 -2.09 13.86 3.04
N GLN A 59 -1.80 14.33 1.82
CA GLN A 59 -1.19 13.52 0.77
C GLN A 59 0.20 13.00 1.17
N ALA A 60 1.06 13.86 1.73
CA ALA A 60 2.40 13.47 2.20
C ALA A 60 2.32 12.47 3.37
N LEU A 61 1.42 12.70 4.34
CA LEU A 61 1.19 11.77 5.46
C LEU A 61 0.64 10.42 4.98
N THR A 62 -0.26 10.45 4.01
CA THR A 62 -0.80 9.23 3.39
C THR A 62 0.29 8.46 2.66
N ALA A 63 1.14 9.11 1.87
CA ALA A 63 2.26 8.48 1.17
C ALA A 63 3.24 7.82 2.16
N LEU A 64 3.58 8.52 3.24
CA LEU A 64 4.45 8.02 4.30
C LEU A 64 3.91 6.73 4.93
N LEU A 65 2.64 6.73 5.34
CA LEU A 65 2.01 5.58 5.99
C LEU A 65 1.75 4.44 5.02
N ALA A 66 1.20 4.73 3.84
CA ALA A 66 0.90 3.74 2.81
C ALA A 66 2.15 3.03 2.30
N GLY A 67 3.25 3.78 2.11
CA GLY A 67 4.52 3.21 1.68
C GLY A 67 5.07 2.20 2.66
N GLY A 68 5.09 2.52 3.95
CA GLY A 68 5.50 1.61 5.01
C GLY A 68 4.59 0.38 5.12
N ALA A 69 3.27 0.58 5.06
CA ALA A 69 2.27 -0.48 5.14
C ALA A 69 2.40 -1.50 4.00
N LEU A 70 2.46 -1.03 2.76
CA LEU A 70 2.60 -1.90 1.59
C LEU A 70 3.94 -2.64 1.59
N ALA A 71 5.04 -1.95 1.94
CA ALA A 71 6.36 -2.57 2.01
C ALA A 71 6.42 -3.70 3.05
N VAL A 72 5.87 -3.48 4.24
CA VAL A 72 5.79 -4.51 5.28
C VAL A 72 4.88 -5.65 4.87
N SER A 73 3.73 -5.37 4.26
CA SER A 73 2.84 -6.41 3.73
C SER A 73 3.59 -7.31 2.74
N GLY A 74 4.37 -6.72 1.84
CA GLY A 74 5.22 -7.46 0.91
C GLY A 74 6.28 -8.30 1.61
N LEU A 75 7.03 -7.73 2.56
CA LEU A 75 8.04 -8.44 3.33
C LEU A 75 7.48 -9.66 4.05
N MET A 76 6.33 -9.50 4.70
CA MET A 76 5.65 -10.58 5.42
C MET A 76 5.22 -11.71 4.48
N LEU A 77 4.64 -11.38 3.32
CA LEU A 77 4.22 -12.36 2.31
C LEU A 77 5.44 -13.08 1.70
N GLN A 78 6.50 -12.35 1.34
CA GLN A 78 7.74 -12.94 0.82
C GLN A 78 8.34 -13.95 1.79
N THR A 79 8.34 -13.64 3.08
CA THR A 79 8.84 -14.53 4.13
C THR A 79 7.92 -15.72 4.36
N ALA A 80 6.61 -15.49 4.49
CA ALA A 80 5.63 -16.56 4.74
C ALA A 80 5.56 -17.59 3.61
N PHE A 81 5.67 -17.13 2.36
CA PHE A 81 5.58 -17.98 1.18
C PHE A 81 6.94 -18.40 0.63
N ARG A 82 8.05 -17.95 1.23
CA ARG A 82 9.42 -18.17 0.75
C ARG A 82 9.55 -17.90 -0.75
N ASN A 83 8.86 -16.89 -1.18
CA ASN A 83 8.85 -16.49 -2.58
C ASN A 83 9.18 -14.99 -2.67
N PRO A 84 10.30 -14.62 -3.27
CA PRO A 84 10.72 -13.22 -3.41
C PRO A 84 9.74 -12.39 -4.24
N LEU A 85 8.88 -13.03 -5.05
CA LEU A 85 7.88 -12.39 -5.88
C LEU A 85 6.49 -12.33 -5.22
N ALA A 86 6.34 -12.85 -4.00
CA ALA A 86 5.08 -12.74 -3.28
C ALA A 86 4.83 -11.28 -2.87
N GLY A 87 3.69 -10.76 -3.27
CA GLY A 87 3.27 -9.40 -2.93
C GLY A 87 1.76 -9.32 -2.77
N PRO A 88 1.23 -8.25 -2.14
CA PRO A 88 -0.20 -8.12 -1.88
C PRO A 88 -1.07 -8.20 -3.14
N SER A 89 -0.57 -7.69 -4.26
CA SER A 89 -1.25 -7.73 -5.55
C SER A 89 -1.39 -9.14 -6.11
N VAL A 90 -0.43 -10.04 -5.83
CA VAL A 90 -0.43 -11.42 -6.33
C VAL A 90 -1.52 -12.26 -5.66
N PHE A 91 -1.90 -11.91 -4.43
CA PHE A 91 -2.98 -12.58 -3.70
C PHE A 91 -4.39 -12.13 -4.11
N GLY A 92 -4.52 -11.29 -5.14
CA GLY A 92 -5.82 -10.84 -5.63
C GLY A 92 -6.55 -9.84 -4.72
N ILE A 93 -5.93 -9.35 -3.64
CA ILE A 93 -6.54 -8.40 -2.69
C ILE A 93 -6.91 -7.11 -3.42
N ASN A 94 -5.99 -6.58 -4.25
CA ASN A 94 -6.23 -5.40 -5.06
C ASN A 94 -7.34 -5.63 -6.10
N SER A 95 -7.41 -6.84 -6.69
CA SER A 95 -8.48 -7.19 -7.63
C SER A 95 -9.85 -7.29 -6.94
N GLY A 96 -9.88 -7.80 -5.70
CA GLY A 96 -11.09 -7.79 -4.88
C GLY A 96 -11.56 -6.39 -4.54
N ALA A 97 -10.65 -5.51 -4.12
CA ALA A 97 -10.95 -4.10 -3.92
C ALA A 97 -11.49 -3.45 -5.21
N GLY A 98 -10.80 -3.71 -6.34
CA GLY A 98 -11.22 -3.22 -7.66
C GLY A 98 -12.61 -3.71 -8.07
N LEU A 99 -12.95 -4.97 -7.78
CA LEU A 99 -14.29 -5.49 -8.04
C LEU A 99 -15.35 -4.79 -7.18
N GLY A 100 -15.06 -4.55 -5.89
CA GLY A 100 -15.96 -3.79 -5.01
C GLY A 100 -16.23 -2.40 -5.56
N VAL A 101 -15.19 -1.67 -5.98
CA VAL A 101 -15.32 -0.34 -6.59
C VAL A 101 -16.04 -0.39 -7.93
N ALA A 102 -15.74 -1.40 -8.76
CA ALA A 102 -16.40 -1.58 -10.05
C ALA A 102 -17.92 -1.78 -9.88
N LEU A 103 -18.35 -2.57 -8.89
CA LEU A 103 -19.77 -2.74 -8.58
C LEU A 103 -20.44 -1.41 -8.23
N VAL A 104 -19.79 -0.53 -7.47
CA VAL A 104 -20.35 0.76 -7.09
C VAL A 104 -20.32 1.76 -8.25
N MET A 105 -19.18 1.91 -8.95
CA MET A 105 -19.02 2.89 -10.01
C MET A 105 -19.76 2.51 -11.29
N LEU A 106 -19.68 1.24 -11.68
CA LEU A 106 -20.14 0.80 -13.00
C LEU A 106 -21.59 0.30 -12.98
N LEU A 107 -22.04 -0.30 -11.88
CA LEU A 107 -23.38 -0.87 -11.78
C LEU A 107 -24.35 0.03 -11.00
N LEU A 108 -23.89 0.66 -9.90
CA LEU A 108 -24.75 1.41 -8.98
C LEU A 108 -24.66 2.94 -9.16
N GLY A 109 -23.97 3.42 -10.18
CA GLY A 109 -23.87 4.84 -10.49
C GLY A 109 -23.16 5.70 -9.43
N GLY A 110 -22.24 5.10 -8.66
CA GLY A 110 -21.39 5.80 -7.71
C GLY A 110 -21.96 5.93 -6.28
N GLY A 111 -23.07 5.27 -5.97
CA GLY A 111 -23.67 5.29 -4.63
C GLY A 111 -24.11 3.93 -4.13
N LEU A 112 -24.16 3.78 -2.81
CA LEU A 112 -24.73 2.62 -2.12
C LEU A 112 -25.90 3.07 -1.27
N SER A 113 -27.08 2.49 -1.49
CA SER A 113 -28.26 2.73 -0.66
C SER A 113 -28.77 1.41 -0.06
N LEU A 114 -28.81 1.34 1.26
CA LEU A 114 -29.36 0.22 2.03
C LEU A 114 -30.44 0.76 2.98
N GLY A 115 -31.71 0.66 2.56
CA GLY A 115 -32.83 1.18 3.33
C GLY A 115 -32.74 2.67 3.58
N SER A 116 -32.64 3.09 4.85
CA SER A 116 -32.52 4.50 5.26
C SER A 116 -31.09 5.06 5.20
N VAL A 117 -30.10 4.21 4.98
CA VAL A 117 -28.67 4.62 4.92
C VAL A 117 -28.27 4.76 3.47
N SER A 118 -27.90 5.96 3.04
CA SER A 118 -27.31 6.23 1.72
C SER A 118 -25.87 6.65 1.87
N LEU A 119 -24.97 5.90 1.24
CA LEU A 119 -23.55 6.22 1.11
C LEU A 119 -23.30 6.64 -0.33
N SER A 120 -22.76 7.83 -0.54
CA SER A 120 -22.47 8.36 -1.87
C SER A 120 -21.03 8.86 -1.97
N GLY A 121 -20.55 8.98 -3.20
CA GLY A 121 -19.25 9.53 -3.48
C GLY A 121 -18.10 8.68 -2.92
N PHE A 122 -17.06 9.34 -2.43
CA PHE A 122 -15.83 8.69 -2.00
C PHE A 122 -16.00 7.67 -0.86
N VAL A 123 -16.93 7.92 0.07
CA VAL A 123 -17.16 6.99 1.20
C VAL A 123 -17.73 5.65 0.72
N ALA A 124 -18.63 5.67 -0.25
CA ALA A 124 -19.18 4.46 -0.85
C ALA A 124 -18.08 3.62 -1.53
N LEU A 125 -17.19 4.28 -2.26
CA LEU A 125 -16.06 3.63 -2.94
C LEU A 125 -15.08 3.03 -1.93
N LEU A 126 -14.76 3.77 -0.87
CA LEU A 126 -13.86 3.32 0.19
C LEU A 126 -14.41 2.06 0.89
N VAL A 127 -15.69 2.08 1.28
CA VAL A 127 -16.35 0.93 1.92
C VAL A 127 -16.38 -0.26 0.96
N ALA A 128 -16.74 -0.05 -0.29
CA ALA A 128 -16.79 -1.10 -1.31
C ALA A 128 -15.42 -1.71 -1.60
N ALA A 129 -14.38 -0.88 -1.74
CA ALA A 129 -13.01 -1.35 -1.92
C ALA A 129 -12.53 -2.18 -0.72
N PHE A 130 -12.79 -1.69 0.49
CA PHE A 130 -12.41 -2.38 1.71
C PHE A 130 -13.14 -3.72 1.86
N ILE A 131 -14.45 -3.76 1.63
CA ILE A 131 -15.24 -5.00 1.68
C ILE A 131 -14.75 -5.98 0.61
N GLY A 132 -14.52 -5.54 -0.63
CA GLY A 132 -14.02 -6.38 -1.71
C GLY A 132 -12.63 -6.97 -1.40
N ALA A 133 -11.72 -6.17 -0.86
CA ALA A 133 -10.40 -6.63 -0.41
C ALA A 133 -10.53 -7.66 0.73
N MET A 134 -11.37 -7.39 1.73
CA MET A 134 -11.61 -8.27 2.86
C MET A 134 -12.31 -9.58 2.46
N ALA A 135 -13.20 -9.54 1.48
CA ALA A 135 -13.84 -10.75 0.95
C ALA A 135 -12.80 -11.69 0.31
N VAL A 136 -11.91 -11.17 -0.53
CA VAL A 136 -10.82 -11.96 -1.09
C VAL A 136 -9.89 -12.48 0.00
N MET A 137 -9.56 -11.66 0.99
CA MET A 137 -8.76 -12.10 2.13
C MET A 137 -9.44 -13.22 2.93
N ALA A 138 -10.75 -13.13 3.17
CA ALA A 138 -11.50 -14.17 3.84
C ALA A 138 -11.51 -15.51 3.06
N ILE A 139 -11.60 -15.44 1.72
CA ILE A 139 -11.50 -16.61 0.86
C ILE A 139 -10.10 -17.23 0.97
N ILE A 140 -9.04 -16.42 0.87
CA ILE A 140 -7.65 -16.91 1.01
C ILE A 140 -7.43 -17.50 2.40
N PHE A 141 -7.94 -16.86 3.45
CA PHE A 141 -7.87 -17.36 4.82
C PHE A 141 -8.58 -18.72 4.95
N PHE A 142 -9.78 -18.87 4.40
CA PHE A 142 -10.49 -20.14 4.36
C PHE A 142 -9.64 -21.22 3.67
N PHE A 143 -9.12 -20.98 2.49
CA PHE A 143 -8.24 -21.93 1.80
C PHE A 143 -6.93 -22.19 2.56
N SER A 144 -6.41 -21.22 3.32
CA SER A 144 -5.21 -21.42 4.12
C SER A 144 -5.37 -22.45 5.23
N THR A 145 -6.61 -22.72 5.66
CA THR A 145 -6.90 -23.77 6.63
C THR A 145 -6.99 -25.16 5.99
N LEU A 146 -7.34 -25.23 4.70
CA LEU A 146 -7.50 -26.48 3.95
C LEU A 146 -6.19 -26.89 3.26
N VAL A 147 -5.42 -25.94 2.76
CA VAL A 147 -4.24 -26.16 1.94
C VAL A 147 -2.97 -25.92 2.76
N ARG A 148 -2.14 -26.95 2.88
CA ARG A 148 -0.85 -26.87 3.60
C ARG A 148 0.29 -26.34 2.73
N ASN A 149 0.15 -26.40 1.40
CA ASN A 149 1.20 -26.00 0.46
C ASN A 149 1.08 -24.50 0.14
N ASN A 150 2.15 -23.76 0.43
CA ASN A 150 2.22 -22.32 0.20
C ASN A 150 2.08 -21.94 -1.28
N VAL A 151 2.62 -22.76 -2.21
CA VAL A 151 2.50 -22.52 -3.66
C VAL A 151 1.06 -22.65 -4.13
N MET A 152 0.34 -23.67 -3.64
CA MET A 152 -1.10 -23.80 -3.95
C MET A 152 -1.92 -22.61 -3.48
N LEU A 153 -1.64 -22.08 -2.29
CA LEU A 153 -2.34 -20.91 -1.77
C LEU A 153 -2.08 -19.67 -2.63
N LEU A 154 -0.84 -19.52 -3.11
CA LEU A 154 -0.48 -18.45 -4.05
C LEU A 154 -1.27 -18.58 -5.37
N ILE A 155 -1.36 -19.79 -5.92
CA ILE A 155 -2.12 -20.06 -7.16
C ILE A 155 -3.61 -19.74 -6.95
N ILE A 156 -4.19 -20.11 -5.81
CA ILE A 156 -5.58 -19.76 -5.47
C ILE A 156 -5.77 -18.25 -5.48
N GLY A 157 -4.85 -17.48 -4.87
CA GLY A 157 -4.90 -16.02 -4.88
C GLY A 157 -4.87 -15.44 -6.30
N ILE A 158 -4.00 -15.95 -7.16
CA ILE A 158 -3.92 -15.56 -8.57
C ILE A 158 -5.24 -15.87 -9.30
N MET A 159 -5.82 -17.06 -9.10
CA MET A 159 -7.09 -17.44 -9.72
C MET A 159 -8.25 -16.56 -9.27
N ILE A 160 -8.32 -16.20 -7.99
CA ILE A 160 -9.30 -15.23 -7.47
C ILE A 160 -9.11 -13.88 -8.16
N GLY A 161 -7.86 -13.45 -8.34
CA GLY A 161 -7.53 -12.23 -9.09
C GLY A 161 -8.07 -12.27 -10.53
N TYR A 162 -7.88 -13.38 -11.24
CA TYR A 162 -8.41 -13.56 -12.61
C TYR A 162 -9.96 -13.54 -12.64
N ILE A 163 -10.62 -14.22 -11.71
CA ILE A 163 -12.09 -14.20 -11.61
C ILE A 163 -12.58 -12.77 -11.37
N SER A 164 -11.96 -12.05 -10.44
CA SER A 164 -12.32 -10.65 -10.15
C SER A 164 -12.12 -9.75 -11.37
N ASN A 165 -10.99 -9.87 -12.06
CA ASN A 165 -10.70 -9.09 -13.27
C ASN A 165 -11.66 -9.42 -14.42
N SER A 166 -12.05 -10.69 -14.59
CA SER A 166 -13.06 -11.10 -15.56
C SER A 166 -14.43 -10.46 -15.26
N ALA A 167 -14.84 -10.47 -14.00
CA ALA A 167 -16.07 -9.80 -13.57
C ALA A 167 -16.02 -8.28 -13.80
N ILE A 168 -14.88 -7.63 -13.50
CA ILE A 168 -14.65 -6.21 -13.78
C ILE A 168 -14.77 -5.94 -15.29
N SER A 169 -14.18 -6.77 -16.14
CA SER A 169 -14.25 -6.62 -17.59
C SER A 169 -15.68 -6.72 -18.10
N LEU A 170 -16.48 -7.63 -17.53
CA LEU A 170 -17.89 -7.77 -17.85
C LEU A 170 -18.70 -6.52 -17.43
N LEU A 171 -18.43 -6.00 -16.22
CA LEU A 171 -19.06 -4.77 -15.73
C LEU A 171 -18.71 -3.57 -16.62
N ASN A 172 -17.44 -3.42 -17.02
CA ASN A 172 -17.01 -2.36 -17.93
C ASN A 172 -17.72 -2.43 -19.29
N PHE A 173 -18.00 -3.63 -19.80
CA PHE A 173 -18.67 -3.82 -21.09
C PHE A 173 -20.10 -3.24 -21.08
N PHE A 174 -20.80 -3.32 -19.96
CA PHE A 174 -22.18 -2.81 -19.81
C PHE A 174 -22.27 -1.41 -19.21
N ALA A 175 -21.14 -0.84 -18.78
CA ALA A 175 -21.11 0.44 -18.08
C ALA A 175 -21.18 1.64 -19.04
N THR A 176 -21.48 2.81 -18.48
CA THR A 176 -21.39 4.10 -19.20
C THR A 176 -19.93 4.54 -19.36
N ASP A 177 -19.64 5.33 -20.39
CA ASP A 177 -18.28 5.87 -20.63
C ASP A 177 -17.74 6.65 -19.43
N GLU A 178 -18.59 7.42 -18.74
CA GLU A 178 -18.23 8.17 -17.54
C GLU A 178 -17.86 7.24 -16.38
N GLY A 179 -18.61 6.15 -16.18
CA GLY A 179 -18.33 5.13 -15.18
C GLY A 179 -16.98 4.46 -15.43
N VAL A 180 -16.75 4.03 -16.68
CA VAL A 180 -15.48 3.42 -17.09
C VAL A 180 -14.30 4.36 -16.87
N LYS A 181 -14.42 5.64 -17.28
CA LYS A 181 -13.40 6.65 -17.08
C LYS A 181 -13.09 6.87 -15.60
N SER A 182 -14.13 6.98 -14.77
CA SER A 182 -13.99 7.16 -13.32
C SER A 182 -13.30 5.95 -12.66
N TYR A 183 -13.67 4.74 -13.06
CA TYR A 183 -13.03 3.51 -12.61
C TYR A 183 -11.55 3.44 -13.02
N MET A 184 -11.22 3.82 -14.26
CA MET A 184 -9.84 3.88 -14.74
C MET A 184 -8.99 4.86 -13.92
N VAL A 185 -9.52 6.06 -13.64
CA VAL A 185 -8.82 7.07 -12.83
C VAL A 185 -8.56 6.55 -11.41
N TRP A 186 -9.56 5.91 -10.78
CA TRP A 186 -9.36 5.28 -9.48
C TRP A 186 -8.28 4.18 -9.53
N GLY A 187 -8.27 3.36 -10.58
CA GLY A 187 -7.30 2.28 -10.80
C GLY A 187 -5.86 2.75 -11.01
N MET A 188 -5.65 4.02 -11.34
CA MET A 188 -4.32 4.62 -11.49
C MET A 188 -3.61 4.84 -10.17
N GLY A 189 -4.33 4.83 -9.05
CA GLY A 189 -3.80 5.05 -7.71
C GLY A 189 -3.35 6.49 -7.45
N SER A 190 -3.57 6.97 -6.23
CA SER A 190 -3.17 8.31 -5.79
C SER A 190 -3.12 8.37 -4.28
N PHE A 191 -2.13 9.09 -3.73
CA PHE A 191 -2.13 9.42 -2.30
C PHE A 191 -2.97 10.66 -1.96
N GLY A 192 -3.42 11.42 -2.98
CA GLY A 192 -4.22 12.64 -2.81
C GLY A 192 -5.71 12.40 -2.54
N GLY A 193 -6.18 11.15 -2.52
CA GLY A 193 -7.58 10.83 -2.25
C GLY A 193 -7.98 10.91 -0.77
N VAL A 194 -7.04 11.05 0.15
CA VAL A 194 -7.28 11.08 1.60
C VAL A 194 -7.38 12.52 2.08
N SER A 195 -8.58 12.92 2.51
CA SER A 195 -8.79 14.24 3.13
C SER A 195 -8.28 14.28 4.58
N MET A 196 -8.03 15.49 5.11
CA MET A 196 -7.60 15.67 6.49
C MET A 196 -8.59 15.07 7.51
N GLN A 197 -9.89 15.04 7.19
CA GLN A 197 -10.93 14.46 8.05
C GLN A 197 -10.87 12.93 8.09
N MET A 198 -10.43 12.28 7.01
CA MET A 198 -10.33 10.82 6.90
C MET A 198 -8.95 10.28 7.30
N LEU A 199 -7.94 11.13 7.30
CA LEU A 199 -6.57 10.78 7.66
C LEU A 199 -6.44 10.09 9.02
N PRO A 200 -7.14 10.49 10.11
CA PRO A 200 -7.05 9.81 11.39
C PRO A 200 -7.48 8.34 11.33
N VAL A 201 -8.55 8.03 10.61
CA VAL A 201 -9.01 6.64 10.44
C VAL A 201 -7.97 5.83 9.69
N PHE A 202 -7.46 6.36 8.58
CA PHE A 202 -6.38 5.74 7.81
C PHE A 202 -5.13 5.49 8.66
N ALA A 203 -4.69 6.50 9.42
CA ALA A 203 -3.52 6.44 10.28
C ALA A 203 -3.67 5.41 11.42
N ILE A 204 -4.82 5.39 12.10
CA ILE A 204 -5.08 4.45 13.20
C ILE A 204 -5.03 3.01 12.69
N VAL A 205 -5.74 2.69 11.60
CA VAL A 205 -5.78 1.33 11.06
C VAL A 205 -4.40 0.90 10.53
N THR A 206 -3.72 1.80 9.83
CA THR A 206 -2.38 1.52 9.30
C THR A 206 -1.36 1.31 10.42
N THR A 207 -1.33 2.16 11.44
CA THR A 207 -0.41 2.01 12.57
C THR A 207 -0.73 0.78 13.42
N ALA A 208 -2.00 0.44 13.61
CA ALA A 208 -2.40 -0.80 14.27
C ALA A 208 -1.91 -2.04 13.49
N GLY A 209 -2.06 -2.05 12.17
CA GLY A 209 -1.54 -3.10 11.31
C GLY A 209 0.00 -3.21 11.36
N LEU A 210 0.71 -2.08 11.33
CA LEU A 210 2.17 -2.05 11.48
C LEU A 210 2.62 -2.55 12.86
N ALA A 211 1.91 -2.20 13.93
CA ALA A 211 2.15 -2.73 15.27
C ALA A 211 1.95 -4.26 15.29
N GLY A 212 0.90 -4.76 14.66
CA GLY A 212 0.67 -6.20 14.47
C GLY A 212 1.84 -6.89 13.74
N ALA A 213 2.38 -6.26 12.70
CA ALA A 213 3.54 -6.78 11.97
C ALA A 213 4.81 -6.84 12.85
N ILE A 214 5.04 -5.83 13.69
CA ILE A 214 6.16 -5.81 14.65
C ILE A 214 6.05 -6.98 15.65
N MET A 215 4.86 -7.31 16.12
CA MET A 215 4.65 -8.45 17.02
C MET A 215 5.01 -9.79 16.36
N LEU A 216 4.97 -9.87 15.04
CA LEU A 216 5.29 -11.07 14.27
C LEU A 216 6.78 -11.23 13.91
N ILE A 217 7.68 -10.33 14.35
CA ILE A 217 9.12 -10.38 14.05
C ILE A 217 9.74 -11.72 14.47
N LYS A 218 9.45 -12.22 15.68
CA LYS A 218 10.02 -13.49 16.17
C LYS A 218 9.55 -14.69 15.34
N PRO A 219 8.23 -14.88 15.10
CA PRO A 219 7.76 -15.92 14.19
C PRO A 219 8.34 -15.82 12.78
N LEU A 220 8.44 -14.60 12.20
CA LEU A 220 9.03 -14.39 10.88
C LEU A 220 10.48 -14.87 10.80
N ASN A 221 11.30 -14.56 11.82
CA ASN A 221 12.68 -15.04 11.89
C ASN A 221 12.77 -16.57 11.98
N ALA A 222 11.86 -17.20 12.70
CA ALA A 222 11.82 -18.67 12.76
C ALA A 222 11.41 -19.30 11.43
N LEU A 223 10.48 -18.70 10.69
CA LEU A 223 10.08 -19.17 9.36
C LEU A 223 11.22 -19.11 8.33
N LEU A 224 12.21 -18.23 8.49
CA LEU A 224 13.41 -18.22 7.64
C LEU A 224 14.21 -19.51 7.72
N LEU A 225 14.24 -20.15 8.90
CA LEU A 225 15.00 -21.39 9.14
C LEU A 225 14.28 -22.65 8.60
N GLY A 226 13.03 -22.50 8.21
CA GLY A 226 12.23 -23.59 7.69
C GLY A 226 11.06 -23.98 8.60
N ASP A 227 9.98 -24.48 7.97
CA ASP A 227 8.73 -24.82 8.68
C ASP A 227 8.97 -25.88 9.74
N ARG A 228 9.69 -26.96 9.40
CA ARG A 228 10.02 -28.03 10.35
C ARG A 228 10.86 -27.53 11.52
N TYR A 229 11.80 -26.61 11.26
CA TYR A 229 12.62 -26.03 12.31
C TYR A 229 11.81 -25.10 13.21
N ALA A 230 10.93 -24.28 12.64
CA ALA A 230 10.03 -23.43 13.39
C ALA A 230 9.06 -24.24 14.28
N GLU A 231 8.54 -25.36 13.78
CA GLU A 231 7.72 -26.30 14.57
C GLU A 231 8.50 -26.88 15.78
N ASN A 232 9.75 -27.27 15.56
CA ASN A 232 10.61 -27.76 16.65
C ASN A 232 10.89 -26.69 17.72
N LEU A 233 10.84 -25.42 17.36
CA LEU A 233 10.93 -24.29 18.30
C LEU A 233 9.58 -23.99 18.99
N GLY A 234 8.56 -24.83 18.79
CA GLY A 234 7.23 -24.67 19.39
C GLY A 234 6.33 -23.65 18.68
N ILE A 235 6.68 -23.22 17.45
CA ILE A 235 5.88 -22.26 16.71
C ILE A 235 4.80 -22.98 15.91
N ASN A 236 3.55 -22.59 16.14
CA ASN A 236 2.43 -23.09 15.36
C ASN A 236 2.37 -22.34 14.02
N ILE A 237 2.85 -22.99 12.94
CA ILE A 237 2.97 -22.41 11.60
C ILE A 237 1.62 -21.94 11.06
N VAL A 238 0.55 -22.74 11.24
CA VAL A 238 -0.79 -22.39 10.75
C VAL A 238 -1.28 -21.11 11.43
N ARG A 239 -1.09 -20.98 12.74
CA ARG A 239 -1.49 -19.78 13.48
C ARG A 239 -0.70 -18.56 13.03
N VAL A 240 0.61 -18.71 12.87
CA VAL A 240 1.48 -17.61 12.41
C VAL A 240 1.09 -17.18 10.99
N ARG A 241 0.90 -18.13 10.07
CA ARG A 241 0.46 -17.84 8.69
C ARG A 241 -0.89 -17.11 8.68
N ASN A 242 -1.83 -17.52 9.52
CA ASN A 242 -3.13 -16.87 9.62
C ASN A 242 -3.02 -15.41 10.12
N TRP A 243 -2.19 -15.16 11.15
CA TRP A 243 -1.92 -13.80 11.61
C TRP A 243 -1.20 -12.96 10.56
N LEU A 244 -0.25 -13.53 9.83
CA LEU A 244 0.42 -12.86 8.72
C LEU A 244 -0.59 -12.44 7.63
N LEU A 245 -1.50 -13.34 7.25
CA LEU A 245 -2.54 -13.05 6.28
C LEU A 245 -3.50 -11.96 6.76
N ILE A 246 -3.93 -11.99 8.04
CA ILE A 246 -4.81 -10.97 8.60
C ILE A 246 -4.14 -9.58 8.58
N VAL A 247 -2.89 -9.50 9.07
CA VAL A 247 -2.17 -8.22 9.15
C VAL A 247 -1.86 -7.68 7.75
N THR A 248 -1.37 -8.52 6.84
CA THR A 248 -1.08 -8.10 5.46
C THR A 248 -2.34 -7.72 4.70
N GLY A 249 -3.42 -8.47 4.91
CA GLY A 249 -4.72 -8.18 4.33
C GLY A 249 -5.28 -6.85 4.79
N LEU A 250 -5.25 -6.60 6.10
CA LEU A 250 -5.70 -5.34 6.68
C LEU A 250 -4.91 -4.14 6.13
N LEU A 251 -3.56 -4.23 6.16
CA LEU A 251 -2.68 -3.17 5.65
C LEU A 251 -2.90 -2.91 4.15
N THR A 252 -3.05 -3.97 3.36
CA THR A 252 -3.30 -3.84 1.92
C THR A 252 -4.69 -3.31 1.64
N ALA A 253 -5.71 -3.83 2.32
CA ALA A 253 -7.11 -3.41 2.13
C ALA A 253 -7.30 -1.93 2.45
N ILE A 254 -6.75 -1.45 3.58
CA ILE A 254 -6.89 -0.04 3.97
C ILE A 254 -6.17 0.88 2.97
N VAL A 255 -4.94 0.54 2.56
CA VAL A 255 -4.22 1.35 1.58
C VAL A 255 -4.94 1.34 0.23
N THR A 256 -5.37 0.17 -0.26
CA THR A 256 -6.07 0.08 -1.55
C THR A 256 -7.42 0.80 -1.53
N ALA A 257 -8.16 0.74 -0.42
CA ALA A 257 -9.43 1.45 -0.29
C ALA A 257 -9.25 2.98 -0.38
N PHE A 258 -8.24 3.54 0.29
CA PHE A 258 -8.01 4.98 0.35
C PHE A 258 -7.21 5.53 -0.85
N CYS A 259 -6.23 4.78 -1.34
CA CYS A 259 -5.28 5.25 -2.35
C CYS A 259 -5.50 4.63 -3.74
N GLY A 260 -6.48 3.72 -3.88
CA GLY A 260 -6.57 2.84 -5.04
C GLY A 260 -5.50 1.74 -5.01
N PRO A 261 -5.47 0.85 -6.02
CA PRO A 261 -4.46 -0.20 -6.10
C PRO A 261 -3.08 0.43 -6.37
N VAL A 262 -2.15 0.26 -5.43
CA VAL A 262 -0.75 0.71 -5.59
C VAL A 262 0.12 -0.49 -5.88
N ALA A 263 0.79 -0.46 -7.04
CA ALA A 263 1.66 -1.54 -7.49
C ALA A 263 3.12 -1.33 -7.07
N PHE A 264 3.89 -2.41 -7.11
CA PHE A 264 5.35 -2.46 -6.96
C PHE A 264 5.95 -2.08 -5.60
N ILE A 265 5.38 -1.18 -4.81
CA ILE A 265 5.96 -0.80 -3.50
C ILE A 265 6.11 -2.04 -2.61
N GLY A 266 5.04 -2.83 -2.43
CA GLY A 266 5.09 -4.05 -1.62
C GLY A 266 6.00 -5.15 -2.18
N LEU A 267 6.29 -5.13 -3.47
CA LEU A 267 7.16 -6.12 -4.10
C LEU A 267 8.64 -5.70 -4.07
N ALA A 268 8.95 -4.48 -4.47
CA ALA A 268 10.32 -4.00 -4.66
C ALA A 268 11.00 -3.54 -3.37
N VAL A 269 10.28 -2.85 -2.49
CA VAL A 269 10.87 -2.23 -1.29
C VAL A 269 11.53 -3.23 -0.34
N PRO A 270 10.94 -4.42 -0.03
CA PRO A 270 11.63 -5.40 0.79
C PRO A 270 12.98 -5.83 0.22
N HIS A 271 13.10 -5.92 -1.10
CA HIS A 271 14.37 -6.22 -1.77
C HIS A 271 15.37 -5.07 -1.64
N ILE A 272 14.93 -3.83 -1.80
CA ILE A 272 15.76 -2.64 -1.59
C ILE A 272 16.30 -2.66 -0.15
N ALA A 273 15.46 -2.90 0.84
CA ALA A 273 15.87 -2.95 2.24
C ALA A 273 16.88 -4.07 2.53
N ARG A 274 16.66 -5.27 1.96
CA ARG A 274 17.63 -6.39 2.07
C ARG A 274 18.97 -6.06 1.42
N LEU A 275 18.96 -5.47 0.22
CA LEU A 275 20.18 -5.08 -0.49
C LEU A 275 21.00 -4.06 0.30
N LEU A 276 20.35 -3.11 0.94
CA LEU A 276 21.00 -2.03 1.68
C LEU A 276 21.53 -2.50 3.05
N LEU A 277 20.78 -3.38 3.74
CA LEU A 277 21.17 -3.89 5.07
C LEU A 277 22.01 -5.16 5.02
N HIS A 278 21.98 -5.92 3.93
CA HIS A 278 22.63 -7.23 3.79
C HIS A 278 22.24 -8.20 4.92
N THR A 279 20.96 -8.21 5.32
CA THR A 279 20.44 -9.07 6.37
C THR A 279 19.01 -9.49 6.12
N ASP A 280 18.66 -10.72 6.53
CA ASP A 280 17.29 -11.23 6.53
C ASP A 280 16.67 -11.20 7.94
N ASN A 281 17.41 -10.76 8.97
CA ASN A 281 16.87 -10.66 10.32
C ASN A 281 15.80 -9.57 10.42
N HIS A 282 14.56 -10.01 10.65
CA HIS A 282 13.38 -9.13 10.71
C HIS A 282 13.44 -8.09 11.85
N GLN A 283 14.28 -8.29 12.87
CA GLN A 283 14.46 -7.26 13.90
C GLN A 283 15.03 -5.95 13.34
N LEU A 284 15.90 -6.05 12.32
CA LEU A 284 16.45 -4.90 11.62
C LEU A 284 15.72 -4.63 10.31
N LEU A 285 15.37 -5.70 9.59
CA LEU A 285 14.81 -5.62 8.26
C LEU A 285 13.40 -5.04 8.26
N LEU A 286 12.53 -5.40 9.22
CA LEU A 286 11.15 -4.91 9.24
C LEU A 286 11.07 -3.40 9.50
N PRO A 287 11.71 -2.81 10.53
CA PRO A 287 11.75 -1.35 10.70
C PRO A 287 12.39 -0.63 9.50
N ALA A 288 13.47 -1.17 8.95
CA ALA A 288 14.10 -0.60 7.77
C ALA A 288 13.20 -0.68 6.53
N THR A 289 12.40 -1.73 6.39
CA THR A 289 11.42 -1.86 5.31
C THR A 289 10.31 -0.82 5.44
N ILE A 290 9.83 -0.53 6.67
CA ILE A 290 8.87 0.56 6.92
C ILE A 290 9.47 1.88 6.41
N LEU A 291 10.66 2.23 6.89
CA LEU A 291 11.31 3.49 6.54
C LEU A 291 11.62 3.59 5.03
N THR A 292 12.14 2.51 4.43
CA THR A 292 12.41 2.48 2.99
C THR A 292 11.12 2.63 2.18
N GLY A 293 10.04 1.96 2.60
CA GLY A 293 8.73 2.06 1.95
C GLY A 293 8.16 3.48 2.01
N SER A 294 8.24 4.10 3.18
CA SER A 294 7.86 5.50 3.37
C SER A 294 8.67 6.46 2.48
N ALA A 295 9.99 6.27 2.43
CA ALA A 295 10.88 7.10 1.59
C ALA A 295 10.55 6.92 0.09
N VAL A 296 10.38 5.67 -0.38
CA VAL A 296 10.05 5.37 -1.78
C VAL A 296 8.69 5.94 -2.16
N ALA A 297 7.68 5.80 -1.30
CA ALA A 297 6.34 6.34 -1.58
C ALA A 297 6.34 7.87 -1.64
N LEU A 298 7.04 8.54 -0.72
CA LEU A 298 7.23 9.99 -0.74
C LEU A 298 7.98 10.44 -2.00
N LEU A 299 9.01 9.72 -2.42
CA LEU A 299 9.74 10.00 -3.65
C LEU A 299 8.83 9.85 -4.87
N CYS A 300 8.07 8.74 -4.96
CA CYS A 300 7.11 8.54 -6.05
C CYS A 300 6.08 9.67 -6.09
N ASN A 301 5.59 10.11 -4.92
CA ASN A 301 4.61 11.19 -4.85
C ASN A 301 5.19 12.54 -5.36
N VAL A 302 6.42 12.87 -4.99
CA VAL A 302 7.12 14.05 -5.55
C VAL A 302 7.23 13.94 -7.08
N LEU A 303 7.63 12.77 -7.60
CA LEU A 303 7.74 12.55 -9.04
C LEU A 303 6.41 12.68 -9.78
N CYS A 304 5.31 12.28 -9.15
CA CYS A 304 3.96 12.45 -9.71
C CYS A 304 3.56 13.91 -9.92
N VAL A 305 4.02 14.82 -9.06
CA VAL A 305 3.65 16.24 -9.11
C VAL A 305 4.69 17.12 -9.83
N LEU A 306 5.85 16.58 -10.24
CA LEU A 306 6.92 17.32 -10.93
C LEU A 306 6.49 18.00 -12.24
N PRO A 307 5.56 17.45 -13.07
CA PRO A 307 5.12 18.17 -14.27
C PRO A 307 4.46 19.53 -13.98
N GLY A 308 4.12 19.83 -12.73
CA GLY A 308 3.58 21.12 -12.30
C GLY A 308 2.24 21.43 -12.98
N GLU A 309 2.17 22.55 -13.68
CA GLU A 309 0.96 23.01 -14.38
C GLU A 309 0.50 22.07 -15.49
N ASN A 310 1.36 21.20 -16.01
CA ASN A 310 1.01 20.21 -17.05
C ASN A 310 0.23 19.00 -16.53
N GLY A 311 -0.10 18.97 -15.22
CA GLY A 311 -0.89 17.92 -14.61
C GLY A 311 -0.12 17.03 -13.64
N VAL A 312 -0.80 16.00 -13.12
CA VAL A 312 -0.23 15.04 -12.16
C VAL A 312 -0.12 13.68 -12.84
N ILE A 313 1.08 13.09 -12.80
CA ILE A 313 1.31 11.74 -13.31
C ILE A 313 0.65 10.73 -12.37
N PRO A 314 -0.07 9.72 -12.89
CA PRO A 314 -0.63 8.66 -12.06
C PRO A 314 0.46 7.90 -11.28
N LEU A 315 0.16 7.53 -10.03
CA LEU A 315 1.11 6.85 -9.15
C LEU A 315 1.59 5.51 -9.75
N ASN A 316 0.68 4.74 -10.35
CA ASN A 316 1.00 3.46 -10.99
C ASN A 316 1.77 3.58 -12.31
N ALA A 317 2.01 4.78 -12.83
CA ALA A 317 2.97 5.01 -13.89
C ALA A 317 4.40 5.19 -13.35
N VAL A 318 4.55 5.76 -12.15
CA VAL A 318 5.85 6.07 -11.53
C VAL A 318 6.41 4.87 -10.75
N THR A 319 5.58 4.19 -9.95
CA THR A 319 6.04 3.11 -9.06
C THR A 319 6.71 1.94 -9.79
N PRO A 320 6.24 1.48 -10.98
CA PRO A 320 6.92 0.43 -11.74
C PRO A 320 8.27 0.88 -12.30
N LEU A 321 8.42 2.15 -12.69
CA LEU A 321 9.68 2.68 -13.22
C LEU A 321 10.81 2.60 -12.18
N ILE A 322 10.48 2.72 -10.90
CA ILE A 322 11.44 2.56 -9.80
C ILE A 322 11.55 1.08 -9.40
N GLY A 323 10.43 0.38 -9.28
CA GLY A 323 10.37 -0.96 -8.72
C GLY A 323 10.87 -2.06 -9.67
N ALA A 324 10.54 -2.00 -10.96
CA ALA A 324 10.88 -3.06 -11.89
C ALA A 324 12.39 -3.21 -12.12
N PRO A 325 13.19 -2.14 -12.30
CA PRO A 325 14.65 -2.28 -12.42
C PRO A 325 15.30 -2.92 -11.20
N VAL A 326 14.81 -2.60 -10.00
CA VAL A 326 15.32 -3.20 -8.75
C VAL A 326 15.05 -4.70 -8.72
N ILE A 327 13.84 -5.12 -9.07
CA ILE A 327 13.48 -6.54 -9.08
C ILE A 327 14.31 -7.30 -10.12
N ILE A 328 14.47 -6.75 -11.33
CA ILE A 328 15.31 -7.34 -12.38
C ILE A 328 16.74 -7.51 -11.88
N TYR A 329 17.32 -6.47 -11.26
CA TYR A 329 18.66 -6.52 -10.69
C TYR A 329 18.80 -7.61 -9.61
N VAL A 330 17.82 -7.72 -8.71
CA VAL A 330 17.83 -8.73 -7.65
C VAL A 330 17.80 -10.14 -8.24
N ILE A 331 16.89 -10.41 -9.18
CA ILE A 331 16.73 -11.74 -9.78
C ILE A 331 17.99 -12.13 -10.57
N THR A 332 18.60 -11.20 -11.29
CA THR A 332 19.81 -11.51 -12.08
C THR A 332 21.04 -11.75 -11.22
N ARG A 333 21.12 -11.16 -10.03
CA ARG A 333 22.26 -11.31 -9.12
C ARG A 333 22.11 -12.46 -8.12
N SER A 334 20.93 -13.01 -7.95
CA SER A 334 20.65 -14.14 -7.05
C SER A 334 21.00 -15.53 -7.65
N ARG A 335 21.70 -15.54 -8.81
CA ARG A 335 22.23 -16.76 -9.46
C ARG A 335 23.65 -17.05 -9.00
#